data_5997ce32ce705296e9f9cac601bc5dd3
#
_entry.id   5997ce32ce705296e9f9cac601bc5dd3
#
_cell.length_a   1.000
_cell.length_b   1.000
_cell.length_c   1.000
_cell.angle_alpha   90.00
_cell.angle_beta   90.00
_cell.angle_gamma   90.00
#
_symmetry.space_group_name_H-M   'P 1'
#
loop_
_entity.id
_entity.type
_entity.pdbx_description
1 polymer ?
#
loop_
_entity_poly.entity_id
_entity_poly.type
_entity_poly.pdbx_seq_one_letter_code
_entity_poly.pdbx_strand_id
1 'polypeptide(L)'
;MGGKSFDRGTVVIARGDNKSSAGFDEKVKSAAAASDVTIISVATGMVTEGKDIGSDYMPVKNAPSVVLAGGEGTTSSFGEIWYFLERELEYPVTIVEADEIADTDLSEYDILILPGGNLTKSKERIMAFIKDGGRVVAIESAMALFQAEKTTALGKAAEAKEAEDKKNIKVNTADTSLLTRFEDKRRNSATERSAGAIFRVRLDDSHPYTFGMGKEWFIMKRSTGFPYLEKGDNIGYITDNVPVAGFAGYKFCKKVKDTNVIASERIGKGEVVYISDDPYFRSYWKSGRVLLGNIILR
;
A
#
# COMPACT_ATOMS: atom_id res chain seq x y z
N MET A 1 21.24 -10.87 -25.15
CA MET A 1 21.11 -12.32 -25.44
C MET A 1 20.26 -12.51 -26.66
N GLY A 2 20.81 -12.87 -27.83
CA GLY A 2 20.04 -13.11 -29.03
C GLY A 2 19.05 -12.00 -29.42
N GLY A 3 19.37 -10.74 -29.16
CA GLY A 3 18.51 -9.59 -29.44
C GLY A 3 17.26 -9.47 -28.55
N LYS A 4 17.17 -10.19 -27.42
CA LYS A 4 16.05 -10.10 -26.50
C LYS A 4 16.37 -9.17 -25.32
N SER A 5 15.43 -8.30 -25.01
CA SER A 5 15.45 -7.42 -23.83
C SER A 5 14.54 -8.00 -22.75
N PHE A 6 14.93 -7.82 -21.50
CA PHE A 6 14.16 -8.22 -20.32
C PHE A 6 13.99 -7.00 -19.42
N ASP A 7 12.76 -6.63 -19.19
CA ASP A 7 12.44 -5.49 -18.36
C ASP A 7 12.48 -5.84 -16.87
N ARG A 8 12.51 -4.82 -16.00
CA ARG A 8 12.35 -5.00 -14.57
C ARG A 8 11.03 -5.72 -14.28
N GLY A 9 11.05 -6.62 -13.30
CA GLY A 9 9.88 -7.45 -12.95
C GLY A 9 9.80 -8.76 -13.72
N THR A 10 10.70 -9.00 -14.68
CA THR A 10 10.83 -10.33 -15.31
C THR A 10 11.10 -11.39 -14.25
N VAL A 11 10.27 -12.44 -14.24
CA VAL A 11 10.47 -13.58 -13.33
C VAL A 11 11.55 -14.49 -13.89
N VAL A 12 12.58 -14.74 -13.09
CA VAL A 12 13.69 -15.63 -13.43
C VAL A 12 13.56 -16.93 -12.64
N ILE A 13 13.45 -18.06 -13.34
CA ILE A 13 13.40 -19.37 -12.73
C ILE A 13 14.70 -20.11 -13.06
N ALA A 14 15.65 -20.10 -12.11
CA ALA A 14 16.94 -20.72 -12.32
C ALA A 14 16.84 -22.24 -12.14
N ARG A 15 17.19 -22.99 -13.18
CA ARG A 15 17.22 -24.46 -13.12
C ARG A 15 18.20 -24.97 -12.05
N GLY A 16 19.29 -24.22 -11.81
CA GLY A 16 20.28 -24.55 -10.79
C GLY A 16 19.71 -24.61 -9.37
N ASP A 17 18.76 -23.71 -9.06
CA ASP A 17 18.15 -23.60 -7.74
C ASP A 17 16.99 -24.61 -7.56
N ASN A 18 16.51 -25.20 -8.66
CA ASN A 18 15.38 -26.10 -8.70
C ASN A 18 15.76 -27.57 -9.04
N LYS A 19 16.98 -27.96 -8.81
CA LYS A 19 17.51 -29.32 -9.14
C LYS A 19 16.72 -30.45 -8.50
N SER A 20 16.17 -30.23 -7.32
CA SER A 20 15.37 -31.22 -6.58
C SER A 20 13.91 -31.31 -7.05
N SER A 21 13.45 -30.39 -7.90
CA SER A 21 12.06 -30.37 -8.38
C SER A 21 11.86 -31.37 -9.51
N ALA A 22 11.28 -32.52 -9.21
CA ALA A 22 10.87 -33.48 -10.23
C ALA A 22 9.86 -32.87 -11.19
N GLY A 23 10.02 -33.09 -12.50
CA GLY A 23 9.13 -32.55 -13.53
C GLY A 23 9.21 -31.02 -13.66
N PHE A 24 10.40 -30.43 -13.39
CA PHE A 24 10.60 -28.98 -13.41
C PHE A 24 10.09 -28.31 -14.70
N ASP A 25 10.44 -28.86 -15.88
CA ASP A 25 10.09 -28.25 -17.17
C ASP A 25 8.57 -28.27 -17.42
N GLU A 26 7.91 -29.34 -17.06
CA GLU A 26 6.46 -29.51 -17.20
C GLU A 26 5.72 -28.55 -16.23
N LYS A 27 6.20 -28.43 -14.99
CA LYS A 27 5.65 -27.51 -14.00
C LYS A 27 5.76 -26.06 -14.47
N VAL A 28 6.93 -25.65 -14.97
CA VAL A 28 7.14 -24.29 -15.45
C VAL A 28 6.26 -24.00 -16.67
N LYS A 29 6.16 -24.93 -17.63
CA LYS A 29 5.29 -24.77 -18.81
C LYS A 29 3.82 -24.70 -18.43
N SER A 30 3.38 -25.56 -17.52
CA SER A 30 1.99 -25.56 -17.05
C SER A 30 1.62 -24.28 -16.31
N ALA A 31 2.48 -23.81 -15.41
CA ALA A 31 2.27 -22.55 -14.69
C ALA A 31 2.20 -21.35 -15.65
N ALA A 32 3.09 -21.29 -16.62
CA ALA A 32 3.09 -20.21 -17.61
C ALA A 32 1.85 -20.24 -18.50
N ALA A 33 1.41 -21.41 -18.92
CA ALA A 33 0.18 -21.56 -19.70
C ALA A 33 -1.06 -21.14 -18.91
N ALA A 34 -1.12 -21.46 -17.63
CA ALA A 34 -2.20 -21.04 -16.75
C ALA A 34 -2.23 -19.52 -16.49
N SER A 35 -1.10 -18.87 -16.57
CA SER A 35 -0.93 -17.42 -16.30
C SER A 35 -0.86 -16.57 -17.56
N ASP A 36 -1.02 -17.16 -18.74
CA ASP A 36 -0.89 -16.48 -20.06
C ASP A 36 0.42 -15.69 -20.22
N VAL A 37 1.53 -16.24 -19.72
CA VAL A 37 2.84 -15.61 -19.80
C VAL A 37 3.77 -16.34 -20.78
N THR A 38 4.62 -15.58 -21.46
CA THR A 38 5.60 -16.13 -22.40
C THR A 38 6.85 -16.60 -21.66
N ILE A 39 7.22 -17.86 -21.85
CA ILE A 39 8.49 -18.40 -21.36
C ILE A 39 9.58 -18.18 -22.40
N ILE A 40 10.70 -17.68 -21.95
CA ILE A 40 11.91 -17.51 -22.76
C ILE A 40 13.04 -18.30 -22.10
N SER A 41 13.52 -19.33 -22.77
CA SER A 41 14.69 -20.08 -22.30
C SER A 41 15.98 -19.33 -22.67
N VAL A 42 16.88 -19.18 -21.68
CA VAL A 42 18.20 -18.58 -21.85
C VAL A 42 19.27 -19.54 -21.31
N ALA A 43 20.37 -19.66 -22.05
CA ALA A 43 21.46 -20.60 -21.70
C ALA A 43 22.45 -20.01 -20.66
N THR A 44 22.45 -18.69 -20.49
CA THR A 44 23.37 -18.00 -19.58
C THR A 44 22.70 -16.74 -19.04
N GLY A 45 23.08 -16.34 -17.82
CA GLY A 45 22.68 -15.06 -17.20
C GLY A 45 23.46 -13.84 -17.70
N MET A 46 24.57 -14.04 -18.41
CA MET A 46 25.39 -12.93 -18.92
C MET A 46 24.67 -12.15 -20.02
N VAL A 47 24.67 -10.84 -19.92
CA VAL A 47 24.03 -9.94 -20.89
C VAL A 47 25.06 -9.05 -21.60
N THR A 48 24.70 -8.53 -22.76
CA THR A 48 25.57 -7.61 -23.53
C THR A 48 25.43 -6.16 -23.06
N GLU A 49 24.31 -5.82 -22.46
CA GLU A 49 24.02 -4.49 -21.91
C GLU A 49 23.21 -4.62 -20.62
N GLY A 50 23.47 -3.76 -19.64
CA GLY A 50 22.81 -3.76 -18.35
C GLY A 50 23.46 -4.72 -17.34
N LYS A 51 22.71 -5.10 -16.30
CA LYS A 51 23.17 -6.04 -15.28
C LYS A 51 22.85 -7.47 -15.69
N ASP A 52 23.74 -8.38 -15.36
CA ASP A 52 23.53 -9.81 -15.62
C ASP A 52 22.24 -10.32 -14.95
N ILE A 53 21.54 -11.22 -15.63
CA ILE A 53 20.29 -11.79 -15.14
C ILE A 53 20.58 -12.52 -13.83
N GLY A 54 19.88 -12.11 -12.77
CA GLY A 54 20.05 -12.68 -11.43
C GLY A 54 21.07 -11.96 -10.54
N SER A 55 21.72 -10.88 -11.00
CA SER A 55 22.67 -10.11 -10.17
C SER A 55 21.97 -9.31 -9.08
N ASP A 56 20.76 -8.82 -9.36
CA ASP A 56 19.92 -8.06 -8.42
C ASP A 56 18.52 -8.68 -8.43
N TYR A 57 18.37 -9.89 -7.99
CA TYR A 57 17.05 -10.52 -7.90
C TYR A 57 16.51 -10.43 -6.47
N MET A 58 15.22 -10.24 -6.40
CA MET A 58 14.48 -10.48 -5.18
C MET A 58 13.93 -11.90 -5.23
N PRO A 59 14.27 -12.80 -4.28
CA PRO A 59 13.72 -14.13 -4.30
C PRO A 59 12.19 -14.03 -4.13
N VAL A 60 11.45 -14.60 -5.07
CA VAL A 60 10.02 -14.82 -4.87
C VAL A 60 9.91 -15.94 -3.84
N LYS A 61 9.41 -15.59 -2.67
CA LYS A 61 9.11 -16.57 -1.62
C LYS A 61 8.00 -17.52 -2.09
N ASN A 62 7.90 -18.69 -1.46
CA ASN A 62 6.66 -19.46 -1.50
C ASN A 62 5.50 -18.52 -1.17
N ALA A 63 4.33 -18.77 -1.79
CA ALA A 63 3.17 -17.93 -1.58
C ALA A 63 3.01 -17.55 -0.09
N PRO A 64 3.13 -16.26 0.27
CA PRO A 64 3.13 -15.86 1.67
C PRO A 64 1.77 -16.15 2.30
N SER A 65 1.77 -16.56 3.56
CA SER A 65 0.55 -16.74 4.33
C SER A 65 -0.03 -15.39 4.74
N VAL A 66 -1.32 -15.17 4.44
CA VAL A 66 -1.98 -13.86 4.61
C VAL A 66 -3.10 -13.94 5.63
N VAL A 67 -3.10 -13.01 6.59
CA VAL A 67 -4.24 -12.71 7.46
C VAL A 67 -4.89 -11.41 7.00
N LEU A 68 -6.20 -11.42 6.88
CA LEU A 68 -7.02 -10.24 6.61
C LEU A 68 -7.89 -9.94 7.85
N ALA A 69 -7.70 -8.76 8.43
CA ALA A 69 -8.49 -8.32 9.54
C ALA A 69 -9.90 -7.89 9.10
N GLY A 70 -10.91 -8.47 9.71
CA GLY A 70 -12.33 -8.20 9.44
C GLY A 70 -13.06 -7.67 10.66
N GLY A 71 -14.39 -7.70 10.62
CA GLY A 71 -15.27 -7.44 11.73
C GLY A 71 -15.79 -6.02 11.86
N GLU A 72 -16.36 -5.71 13.02
CA GLU A 72 -17.02 -4.43 13.30
C GLU A 72 -16.03 -3.26 13.18
N GLY A 73 -16.45 -2.24 12.44
CA GLY A 73 -15.64 -1.05 12.19
C GLY A 73 -14.61 -1.18 11.08
N THR A 74 -14.52 -2.33 10.39
CA THR A 74 -13.77 -2.41 9.14
C THR A 74 -14.51 -1.69 8.03
N THR A 75 -13.74 -1.11 7.13
CA THR A 75 -14.28 -0.36 5.99
C THR A 75 -14.76 -1.30 4.88
N SER A 76 -15.33 -0.73 3.81
CA SER A 76 -15.65 -1.48 2.59
C SER A 76 -14.40 -2.17 2.01
N SER A 77 -13.22 -1.63 2.27
CA SER A 77 -11.92 -2.19 1.85
C SER A 77 -11.71 -3.64 2.28
N PHE A 78 -12.30 -4.09 3.40
CA PHE A 78 -12.25 -5.50 3.79
C PHE A 78 -12.85 -6.41 2.73
N GLY A 79 -14.11 -6.18 2.36
CA GLY A 79 -14.82 -7.03 1.39
C GLY A 79 -14.18 -6.98 0.00
N GLU A 80 -13.61 -5.85 -0.37
CA GLU A 80 -12.95 -5.63 -1.64
C GLU A 80 -11.62 -6.37 -1.72
N ILE A 81 -10.81 -6.34 -0.65
CA ILE A 81 -9.54 -7.09 -0.56
C ILE A 81 -9.80 -8.58 -0.46
N TRP A 82 -10.79 -9.00 0.34
CA TRP A 82 -11.22 -10.40 0.38
C TRP A 82 -11.64 -10.91 -1.01
N TYR A 83 -12.47 -10.15 -1.73
CA TYR A 83 -12.89 -10.49 -3.08
C TYR A 83 -11.70 -10.60 -4.04
N PHE A 84 -10.76 -9.66 -3.97
CA PHE A 84 -9.55 -9.70 -4.78
C PHE A 84 -8.72 -10.96 -4.51
N LEU A 85 -8.50 -11.29 -3.23
CA LEU A 85 -7.67 -12.45 -2.86
C LEU A 85 -8.36 -13.76 -3.20
N GLU A 86 -9.55 -14.00 -2.65
CA GLU A 86 -10.20 -15.32 -2.79
C GLU A 86 -10.91 -15.52 -4.13
N ARG A 87 -11.52 -14.47 -4.70
CA ARG A 87 -12.37 -14.64 -5.89
C ARG A 87 -11.67 -14.33 -7.21
N GLU A 88 -10.68 -13.46 -7.20
CA GLU A 88 -9.95 -13.10 -8.43
C GLU A 88 -8.60 -13.79 -8.53
N LEU A 89 -7.86 -13.91 -7.41
CA LEU A 89 -6.57 -14.59 -7.40
C LEU A 89 -6.66 -16.06 -6.98
N GLU A 90 -7.80 -16.51 -6.47
CA GLU A 90 -7.95 -17.85 -5.85
C GLU A 90 -6.87 -18.09 -4.77
N TYR A 91 -6.49 -17.00 -4.07
CA TYR A 91 -5.43 -16.98 -3.08
C TYR A 91 -6.02 -17.22 -1.69
N PRO A 92 -5.58 -18.24 -0.96
CA PRO A 92 -6.11 -18.51 0.38
C PRO A 92 -5.75 -17.39 1.35
N VAL A 93 -6.73 -16.90 2.09
CA VAL A 93 -6.57 -15.90 3.11
C VAL A 93 -7.25 -16.33 4.41
N THR A 94 -6.59 -16.14 5.53
CA THR A 94 -7.18 -16.35 6.86
C THR A 94 -7.86 -15.06 7.31
N ILE A 95 -9.14 -15.14 7.66
CA ILE A 95 -9.88 -13.99 8.20
C ILE A 95 -9.85 -14.06 9.73
N VAL A 96 -9.50 -12.94 10.36
CA VAL A 96 -9.48 -12.78 11.82
C VAL A 96 -10.22 -11.49 12.17
N GLU A 97 -11.08 -11.54 13.19
CA GLU A 97 -11.72 -10.32 13.69
C GLU A 97 -10.68 -9.34 14.25
N ALA A 98 -10.83 -8.05 13.96
CA ALA A 98 -9.83 -7.04 14.30
C ALA A 98 -9.54 -6.93 15.81
N ASP A 99 -10.52 -7.23 16.66
CA ASP A 99 -10.37 -7.24 18.11
C ASP A 99 -9.80 -8.57 18.65
N GLU A 100 -9.82 -9.65 17.86
CA GLU A 100 -9.24 -10.96 18.19
C GLU A 100 -7.76 -11.08 17.79
N ILE A 101 -7.23 -10.13 17.03
CA ILE A 101 -5.81 -10.14 16.63
C ILE A 101 -4.89 -10.18 17.87
N ALA A 102 -5.28 -9.55 18.99
CA ALA A 102 -4.51 -9.55 20.22
C ALA A 102 -4.22 -10.97 20.74
N ASP A 103 -5.18 -11.87 20.59
CA ASP A 103 -5.14 -13.25 21.09
C ASP A 103 -4.75 -14.27 20.00
N THR A 104 -4.61 -13.82 18.75
CA THR A 104 -4.25 -14.67 17.61
C THR A 104 -2.75 -14.94 17.56
N ASP A 105 -2.36 -16.18 17.33
CA ASP A 105 -0.96 -16.50 17.01
C ASP A 105 -0.66 -16.16 15.55
N LEU A 106 0.14 -15.11 15.37
CA LEU A 106 0.55 -14.63 14.06
C LEU A 106 1.89 -15.22 13.58
N SER A 107 2.51 -16.12 14.34
CA SER A 107 3.87 -16.62 14.03
C SER A 107 3.96 -17.44 12.75
N GLU A 108 2.84 -18.03 12.29
CA GLU A 108 2.78 -18.81 11.06
C GLU A 108 2.43 -17.98 9.82
N TYR A 109 2.22 -16.67 10.00
CA TYR A 109 1.82 -15.79 8.93
C TYR A 109 2.94 -14.85 8.51
N ASP A 110 2.96 -14.50 7.23
CA ASP A 110 3.93 -13.56 6.65
C ASP A 110 3.36 -12.15 6.56
N ILE A 111 2.06 -12.03 6.30
CA ILE A 111 1.40 -10.75 6.00
C ILE A 111 0.11 -10.60 6.79
N LEU A 112 -0.05 -9.43 7.42
CA LEU A 112 -1.29 -8.99 8.06
C LEU A 112 -1.83 -7.76 7.34
N ILE A 113 -3.02 -7.88 6.74
CA ILE A 113 -3.71 -6.77 6.06
C ILE A 113 -4.76 -6.18 7.00
N LEU A 114 -4.66 -4.88 7.23
CA LEU A 114 -5.52 -4.10 8.11
C LEU A 114 -6.30 -3.08 7.27
N PRO A 115 -7.51 -3.39 6.80
CA PRO A 115 -8.30 -2.50 5.94
C PRO A 115 -9.03 -1.40 6.71
N GLY A 116 -8.88 -1.34 8.01
CA GLY A 116 -9.54 -0.39 8.91
C GLY A 116 -9.81 -1.01 10.28
N GLY A 117 -10.80 -0.46 11.00
CA GLY A 117 -11.22 -0.98 12.30
C GLY A 117 -10.53 -0.31 13.50
N ASN A 118 -10.99 -0.67 14.69
CA ASN A 118 -10.39 -0.23 15.94
C ASN A 118 -9.33 -1.24 16.41
N LEU A 119 -8.08 -0.93 16.15
CA LEU A 119 -6.93 -1.79 16.41
C LEU A 119 -6.21 -1.49 17.73
N THR A 120 -6.79 -0.67 18.60
CA THR A 120 -6.13 -0.20 19.82
C THR A 120 -5.75 -1.37 20.75
N LYS A 121 -6.61 -2.35 20.90
CA LYS A 121 -6.36 -3.54 21.74
C LYS A 121 -5.27 -4.45 21.17
N SER A 122 -5.15 -4.47 19.84
CA SER A 122 -4.24 -5.37 19.10
C SER A 122 -2.87 -4.74 18.83
N LYS A 123 -2.65 -3.49 19.25
CA LYS A 123 -1.45 -2.71 18.96
C LYS A 123 -0.16 -3.46 19.30
N GLU A 124 -0.05 -3.99 20.51
CA GLU A 124 1.18 -4.66 20.96
C GLU A 124 1.48 -5.91 20.13
N ARG A 125 0.44 -6.70 19.82
CA ARG A 125 0.58 -7.89 18.98
C ARG A 125 1.00 -7.54 17.57
N ILE A 126 0.38 -6.54 16.96
CA ILE A 126 0.72 -6.04 15.63
C ILE A 126 2.18 -5.55 15.59
N MET A 127 2.59 -4.76 16.58
CA MET A 127 3.96 -4.25 16.65
C MET A 127 5.00 -5.36 16.90
N ALA A 128 4.67 -6.39 17.67
CA ALA A 128 5.50 -7.57 17.85
C ALA A 128 5.67 -8.35 16.54
N PHE A 129 4.55 -8.63 15.85
CA PHE A 129 4.56 -9.31 14.55
C PHE A 129 5.48 -8.62 13.54
N ILE A 130 5.42 -7.28 13.44
CA ILE A 130 6.29 -6.53 12.54
C ILE A 130 7.76 -6.66 12.98
N LYS A 131 8.06 -6.48 14.26
CA LYS A 131 9.45 -6.56 14.77
C LYS A 131 10.09 -7.92 14.51
N ASP A 132 9.31 -8.99 14.52
CA ASP A 132 9.76 -10.36 14.29
C ASP A 132 9.94 -10.71 12.80
N GLY A 133 9.46 -9.86 11.90
CA GLY A 133 9.69 -10.01 10.45
C GLY A 133 8.45 -10.02 9.58
N GLY A 134 7.26 -9.92 10.18
CA GLY A 134 6.00 -9.85 9.46
C GLY A 134 5.83 -8.53 8.69
N ARG A 135 5.03 -8.59 7.64
CA ARG A 135 4.61 -7.40 6.87
C ARG A 135 3.20 -7.02 7.26
N VAL A 136 2.99 -5.74 7.57
CA VAL A 136 1.66 -5.19 7.79
C VAL A 136 1.28 -4.24 6.66
N VAL A 137 0.06 -4.38 6.14
CA VAL A 137 -0.52 -3.45 5.16
C VAL A 137 -1.63 -2.69 5.86
N ALA A 138 -1.37 -1.43 6.21
CA ALA A 138 -2.33 -0.57 6.90
C ALA A 138 -3.02 0.35 5.91
N ILE A 139 -4.35 0.20 5.78
CA ILE A 139 -5.16 0.93 4.80
C ILE A 139 -6.13 1.84 5.53
N GLU A 140 -6.32 3.06 5.02
CA GLU A 140 -7.28 4.05 5.54
C GLU A 140 -7.16 4.28 7.06
N SER A 141 -8.23 4.01 7.81
CA SER A 141 -8.27 4.26 9.26
C SER A 141 -7.31 3.39 10.09
N ALA A 142 -6.86 2.24 9.56
CA ALA A 142 -5.86 1.41 10.24
C ALA A 142 -4.52 2.13 10.42
N MET A 143 -4.21 3.11 9.58
CA MET A 143 -3.01 3.94 9.71
C MET A 143 -2.96 4.74 11.01
N ALA A 144 -4.11 5.02 11.63
CA ALA A 144 -4.19 5.77 12.88
C ALA A 144 -3.40 5.11 14.02
N LEU A 145 -3.31 3.77 14.02
CA LEU A 145 -2.48 3.02 14.97
C LEU A 145 -1.01 3.47 14.93
N PHE A 146 -0.48 3.63 13.72
CA PHE A 146 0.91 3.98 13.48
C PHE A 146 1.16 5.49 13.57
N GLN A 147 0.18 6.32 13.24
CA GLN A 147 0.24 7.77 13.44
C GLN A 147 0.32 8.13 14.94
N ALA A 148 -0.34 7.36 15.80
CA ALA A 148 -0.27 7.52 17.24
C ALA A 148 1.01 6.96 17.86
N GLU A 149 1.77 6.15 17.13
CA GLU A 149 2.99 5.49 17.61
C GLU A 149 4.24 6.33 17.27
N LYS A 150 4.74 7.08 18.23
CA LYS A 150 5.88 8.03 18.04
C LYS A 150 7.22 7.36 17.68
N THR A 151 7.31 6.05 17.76
CA THR A 151 8.52 5.31 17.38
C THR A 151 8.58 5.03 15.87
N THR A 152 7.43 5.06 15.18
CA THR A 152 7.33 4.90 13.73
C THR A 152 7.72 6.18 12.98
N ALA A 153 8.12 6.04 11.71
CA ALA A 153 8.38 7.20 10.86
C ALA A 153 7.08 7.97 10.58
N LEU A 154 5.96 7.26 10.40
CA LEU A 154 4.65 7.89 10.20
C LEU A 154 4.20 8.67 11.44
N GLY A 155 4.39 8.14 12.65
CA GLY A 155 4.05 8.83 13.90
C GLY A 155 4.87 10.11 14.10
N LYS A 156 6.17 10.06 13.80
CA LYS A 156 7.06 11.24 13.83
C LYS A 156 6.64 12.30 12.81
N ALA A 157 6.34 11.88 11.59
CA ALA A 157 5.88 12.80 10.54
C ALA A 157 4.53 13.45 10.89
N ALA A 158 3.62 12.70 11.50
CA ALA A 158 2.33 13.21 11.97
C ALA A 158 2.51 14.23 13.11
N GLU A 159 3.38 13.94 14.09
CA GLU A 159 3.69 14.85 15.19
C GLU A 159 4.35 16.15 14.70
N ALA A 160 5.29 16.05 13.77
CA ALA A 160 5.95 17.21 13.17
C ALA A 160 4.95 18.11 12.42
N LYS A 161 4.06 17.52 11.65
CA LYS A 161 2.99 18.25 10.94
C LYS A 161 2.02 18.91 11.90
N GLU A 162 1.60 18.23 12.94
CA GLU A 162 0.73 18.82 13.98
C GLU A 162 1.38 20.01 14.67
N ALA A 163 2.69 19.91 14.95
CA ALA A 163 3.45 21.00 15.55
C ALA A 163 3.58 22.21 14.60
N GLU A 164 3.75 21.97 13.30
CA GLU A 164 3.75 23.02 12.28
C GLU A 164 2.37 23.69 12.14
N ASP A 165 1.32 22.90 12.06
CA ASP A 165 -0.06 23.41 11.98
C ASP A 165 -0.42 24.27 13.20
N LYS A 166 -0.01 23.86 14.41
CA LYS A 166 -0.20 24.65 15.64
C LYS A 166 0.55 25.98 15.61
N LYS A 167 1.77 26.03 15.06
CA LYS A 167 2.53 27.29 14.90
C LYS A 167 1.86 28.25 13.93
N ASN A 168 1.22 27.71 12.89
CA ASN A 168 0.52 28.49 11.87
C ASN A 168 -0.86 28.99 12.31
N ILE A 169 -1.46 28.36 13.33
CA ILE A 169 -2.69 28.83 13.98
C ILE A 169 -2.30 29.93 14.97
N LYS A 170 -2.11 31.15 14.48
CA LYS A 170 -2.13 32.35 15.33
C LYS A 170 -3.58 32.55 15.75
N VAL A 171 -3.94 32.05 16.93
CA VAL A 171 -5.24 32.37 17.53
C VAL A 171 -5.23 33.85 17.92
N ASN A 172 -5.64 34.69 17.00
CA ASN A 172 -6.02 36.05 17.32
C ASN A 172 -7.43 35.98 17.90
N THR A 173 -7.59 36.27 19.17
CA THR A 173 -8.91 36.31 19.88
C THR A 173 -9.90 37.28 19.25
N ALA A 174 -9.41 38.20 18.39
CA ALA A 174 -10.23 39.11 17.59
C ALA A 174 -10.50 38.59 16.16
N ASP A 175 -10.12 37.37 15.83
CA ASP A 175 -10.32 36.83 14.49
C ASP A 175 -11.80 36.44 14.26
N THR A 176 -12.51 37.34 13.64
CA THR A 176 -13.90 37.16 13.23
C THR A 176 -14.07 36.07 12.16
N SER A 177 -12.99 35.58 11.54
CA SER A 177 -13.03 34.48 10.57
C SER A 177 -13.50 33.17 11.19
N LEU A 178 -13.38 33.04 12.51
CA LEU A 178 -13.90 31.89 13.28
C LEU A 178 -15.43 31.96 13.44
N LEU A 179 -16.02 33.14 13.24
CA LEU A 179 -17.48 33.33 13.36
C LEU A 179 -18.15 32.95 12.04
N THR A 180 -18.62 31.72 11.96
CA THR A 180 -19.33 31.23 10.79
C THR A 180 -20.83 31.37 11.00
N ARG A 181 -21.54 32.08 10.11
CA ARG A 181 -23.00 32.13 10.11
C ARG A 181 -23.56 30.71 9.93
N PHE A 182 -24.70 30.47 10.59
CA PHE A 182 -25.32 29.13 10.51
C PHE A 182 -25.62 28.70 9.06
N GLU A 183 -26.10 29.63 8.24
CA GLU A 183 -26.41 29.41 6.81
C GLU A 183 -25.18 29.02 5.97
N ASP A 184 -23.98 29.47 6.36
CA ASP A 184 -22.70 29.18 5.67
C ASP A 184 -22.04 27.86 6.11
N LYS A 185 -22.49 27.25 7.22
CA LYS A 185 -21.86 26.03 7.78
C LYS A 185 -21.80 24.90 6.75
N ARG A 186 -22.90 24.65 6.02
CA ARG A 186 -22.95 23.58 5.01
C ARG A 186 -21.98 23.86 3.85
N ARG A 187 -21.94 25.10 3.37
CA ARG A 187 -21.04 25.54 2.32
C ARG A 187 -19.58 25.40 2.75
N ASN A 188 -19.24 25.88 3.94
CA ASN A 188 -17.90 25.80 4.49
C ASN A 188 -17.46 24.34 4.66
N SER A 189 -18.31 23.47 5.21
CA SER A 189 -18.04 22.05 5.33
C SER A 189 -17.76 21.39 3.96
N ALA A 190 -18.45 21.78 2.90
CA ALA A 190 -18.22 21.26 1.55
C ALA A 190 -16.83 21.64 1.02
N THR A 191 -16.25 22.76 1.47
CA THR A 191 -14.92 23.18 1.04
C THR A 191 -13.80 22.30 1.59
N GLU A 192 -14.06 21.54 2.65
CA GLU A 192 -13.08 20.71 3.37
C GLU A 192 -13.18 19.23 3.03
N ARG A 193 -14.08 18.85 2.15
CA ARG A 193 -14.39 17.45 1.83
C ARG A 193 -14.16 17.14 0.36
N SER A 194 -13.89 15.86 0.10
CA SER A 194 -13.99 15.23 -1.20
C SER A 194 -15.13 14.20 -1.16
N ALA A 195 -15.98 14.23 -2.17
CA ALA A 195 -17.03 13.21 -2.36
C ALA A 195 -16.50 11.96 -3.08
N GLY A 196 -15.21 11.88 -3.31
CA GLY A 196 -14.55 10.81 -4.07
C GLY A 196 -13.97 11.33 -5.38
N ALA A 197 -13.33 12.49 -5.36
CA ALA A 197 -12.62 13.02 -6.53
C ALA A 197 -11.38 12.19 -6.83
N ILE A 198 -11.06 12.04 -8.11
CA ILE A 198 -9.92 11.27 -8.59
C ILE A 198 -8.71 12.20 -8.66
N PHE A 199 -7.63 11.80 -8.01
CA PHE A 199 -6.35 12.48 -8.06
C PHE A 199 -5.29 11.63 -8.74
N ARG A 200 -4.34 12.31 -9.36
CA ARG A 200 -3.15 11.70 -9.92
C ARG A 200 -2.12 11.50 -8.81
N VAL A 201 -1.63 10.29 -8.69
CA VAL A 201 -0.53 9.89 -7.81
C VAL A 201 0.71 9.69 -8.66
N ARG A 202 1.80 10.34 -8.31
CA ARG A 202 3.12 10.07 -8.88
C ARG A 202 3.70 8.88 -8.14
N LEU A 203 4.24 7.92 -8.89
CA LEU A 203 4.84 6.71 -8.36
C LEU A 203 6.36 6.74 -8.52
N ASP A 204 7.06 6.25 -7.52
CA ASP A 204 8.43 5.78 -7.69
C ASP A 204 8.41 4.48 -8.49
N ASP A 205 8.64 4.58 -9.80
CA ASP A 205 8.61 3.44 -10.73
C ASP A 205 9.80 2.49 -10.57
N SER A 206 10.74 2.82 -9.69
CA SER A 206 11.86 1.95 -9.32
C SER A 206 11.55 1.04 -8.11
N HIS A 207 10.50 1.37 -7.34
CA HIS A 207 10.13 0.60 -6.16
C HIS A 207 9.45 -0.72 -6.53
N PRO A 208 9.74 -1.85 -5.84
CA PRO A 208 9.14 -3.15 -6.16
C PRO A 208 7.61 -3.17 -6.16
N TYR A 209 6.96 -2.41 -5.27
CA TYR A 209 5.49 -2.40 -5.18
C TYR A 209 4.80 -1.71 -6.36
N THR A 210 5.52 -0.92 -7.14
CA THR A 210 4.98 -0.21 -8.31
C THR A 210 5.28 -0.89 -9.65
N PHE A 211 5.83 -2.09 -9.64
CA PHE A 211 6.07 -2.82 -10.88
C PHE A 211 4.80 -2.99 -11.71
N GLY A 212 4.92 -2.68 -13.01
CA GLY A 212 3.80 -2.78 -13.94
C GLY A 212 2.77 -1.65 -13.87
N MET A 213 2.95 -0.69 -12.95
CA MET A 213 2.02 0.44 -12.81
C MET A 213 2.43 1.69 -13.58
N GLY A 214 3.70 1.78 -14.02
CA GLY A 214 4.24 2.99 -14.63
C GLY A 214 4.52 4.09 -13.61
N LYS A 215 4.64 5.34 -14.10
CA LYS A 215 5.01 6.52 -13.27
C LYS A 215 3.84 7.23 -12.62
N GLU A 216 2.63 6.89 -13.01
CA GLU A 216 1.42 7.55 -12.55
C GLU A 216 0.34 6.51 -12.23
N TRP A 217 -0.38 6.79 -11.17
CA TRP A 217 -1.56 6.06 -10.78
C TRP A 217 -2.70 7.03 -10.48
N PHE A 218 -3.91 6.55 -10.51
CA PHE A 218 -5.08 7.37 -10.19
C PHE A 218 -5.82 6.72 -9.05
N ILE A 219 -6.19 7.52 -8.04
CA ILE A 219 -6.91 7.02 -6.88
C ILE A 219 -8.09 7.95 -6.55
N MET A 220 -9.15 7.35 -6.07
CA MET A 220 -10.28 8.09 -5.54
C MET A 220 -9.97 8.56 -4.12
N LYS A 221 -9.76 9.86 -3.96
CA LYS A 221 -9.39 10.45 -2.66
C LYS A 221 -10.61 10.81 -1.84
N ARG A 222 -10.65 10.25 -0.64
CA ARG A 222 -11.60 10.61 0.43
C ARG A 222 -10.87 11.17 1.65
N SER A 223 -9.61 10.80 1.82
CA SER A 223 -8.69 11.33 2.83
C SER A 223 -7.74 12.38 2.25
N THR A 224 -7.11 13.18 3.10
CA THR A 224 -6.11 14.16 2.66
C THR A 224 -4.71 13.57 2.46
N GLY A 225 -4.54 12.27 2.66
CA GLY A 225 -3.22 11.65 2.65
C GLY A 225 -2.45 11.86 3.96
N PHE A 226 -1.15 11.61 3.93
CA PHE A 226 -0.28 11.75 5.10
C PHE A 226 1.07 12.37 4.72
N PRO A 227 1.83 12.93 5.69
CA PRO A 227 3.09 13.57 5.41
C PRO A 227 4.13 12.64 4.79
N TYR A 228 5.14 13.20 4.11
CA TYR A 228 6.30 12.44 3.68
C TYR A 228 7.04 11.88 4.89
N LEU A 229 7.53 10.66 4.74
CA LEU A 229 8.36 10.00 5.74
C LEU A 229 9.81 10.43 5.55
N GLU A 230 10.46 10.89 6.62
CA GLU A 230 11.91 11.16 6.60
C GLU A 230 12.73 9.87 6.55
N LYS A 231 12.20 8.79 7.15
CA LYS A 231 12.79 7.46 7.16
C LYS A 231 11.77 6.47 6.65
N GLY A 232 12.07 5.84 5.53
CA GLY A 232 11.18 4.95 4.80
C GLY A 232 11.07 5.36 3.33
N ASP A 233 10.24 4.66 2.58
CA ASP A 233 10.06 4.85 1.16
C ASP A 233 8.75 5.59 0.89
N ASN A 234 8.83 6.75 0.25
CA ASN A 234 7.68 7.51 -0.21
C ASN A 234 7.34 7.06 -1.63
N ILE A 235 6.50 6.04 -1.74
CA ILE A 235 6.29 5.25 -2.96
C ILE A 235 5.31 5.90 -3.93
N GLY A 236 4.24 6.48 -3.38
CA GLY A 236 3.22 7.14 -4.19
C GLY A 236 2.71 8.40 -3.51
N TYR A 237 2.73 9.54 -4.22
CA TYR A 237 2.45 10.83 -3.63
C TYR A 237 1.75 11.77 -4.61
N ILE A 238 1.08 12.78 -4.08
CA ILE A 238 0.34 13.79 -4.85
C ILE A 238 1.09 15.12 -4.73
N THR A 239 1.49 15.68 -5.89
CA THR A 239 2.14 16.99 -5.99
C THR A 239 1.18 18.09 -6.43
N ASP A 240 0.04 17.72 -7.00
CA ASP A 240 -0.94 18.64 -7.55
C ASP A 240 -2.10 18.84 -6.58
N ASN A 241 -2.73 20.00 -6.62
CA ASN A 241 -3.89 20.33 -5.82
C ASN A 241 -5.22 20.35 -6.61
N VAL A 242 -5.20 19.77 -7.80
CA VAL A 242 -6.37 19.73 -8.70
C VAL A 242 -6.77 18.28 -8.96
N PRO A 243 -8.02 17.89 -8.73
CA PRO A 243 -8.49 16.58 -9.10
C PRO A 243 -8.55 16.44 -10.63
N VAL A 244 -8.27 15.25 -11.13
CA VAL A 244 -8.40 14.90 -12.56
C VAL A 244 -9.87 14.76 -12.94
N ALA A 245 -10.70 14.30 -12.01
CA ALA A 245 -12.14 14.16 -12.19
C ALA A 245 -12.86 14.21 -10.85
N GLY A 246 -14.16 14.54 -10.89
CA GLY A 246 -15.00 14.64 -9.70
C GLY A 246 -14.84 15.97 -8.97
N PHE A 247 -15.51 16.08 -7.82
CA PHE A 247 -15.52 17.29 -7.00
C PHE A 247 -14.73 17.10 -5.71
N ALA A 248 -13.83 18.04 -5.42
CA ALA A 248 -13.19 18.21 -4.14
C ALA A 248 -13.20 19.69 -3.74
N GLY A 249 -13.47 19.96 -2.48
CA GLY A 249 -13.45 21.32 -1.94
C GLY A 249 -12.04 21.93 -1.99
N TYR A 250 -11.95 23.26 -2.16
CA TYR A 250 -10.66 23.92 -2.35
C TYR A 250 -9.71 23.80 -1.14
N LYS A 251 -10.27 23.75 0.08
CA LYS A 251 -9.47 23.55 1.30
C LYS A 251 -8.95 22.09 1.36
N PHE A 252 -9.77 21.13 0.92
CA PHE A 252 -9.36 19.73 0.78
C PHE A 252 -8.20 19.62 -0.21
N CYS A 253 -8.36 20.21 -1.40
CA CYS A 253 -7.34 20.20 -2.44
C CYS A 253 -6.00 20.78 -1.96
N LYS A 254 -6.02 21.87 -1.16
CA LYS A 254 -4.80 22.43 -0.56
C LYS A 254 -4.11 21.44 0.40
N LYS A 255 -4.88 20.67 1.16
CA LYS A 255 -4.34 19.69 2.12
C LYS A 255 -3.82 18.42 1.46
N VAL A 256 -4.32 18.06 0.29
CA VAL A 256 -3.90 16.86 -0.47
C VAL A 256 -2.55 17.08 -1.15
N LYS A 257 -2.26 18.32 -1.51
CA LYS A 257 -0.98 18.65 -2.15
C LYS A 257 0.19 18.32 -1.24
N ASP A 258 1.25 17.77 -1.84
CA ASP A 258 2.51 17.40 -1.18
C ASP A 258 2.29 16.40 -0.03
N THR A 259 1.48 15.37 -0.30
CA THR A 259 1.20 14.29 0.65
C THR A 259 1.43 12.92 0.04
N ASN A 260 1.77 11.96 0.90
CA ASN A 260 1.81 10.55 0.54
C ASN A 260 0.39 9.95 0.39
N VAL A 261 0.33 9.01 -0.52
CA VAL A 261 -0.77 8.04 -0.67
C VAL A 261 -0.29 6.64 -0.32
N ILE A 262 0.94 6.32 -0.71
CA ILE A 262 1.58 5.02 -0.46
C ILE A 262 2.98 5.29 0.07
N ALA A 263 3.31 4.65 1.18
CA ALA A 263 4.67 4.66 1.72
C ALA A 263 4.95 3.36 2.47
N SER A 264 6.22 3.05 2.73
CA SER A 264 6.60 1.96 3.61
C SER A 264 7.73 2.36 4.57
N GLU A 265 7.82 1.66 5.69
CA GLU A 265 8.94 1.76 6.61
C GLU A 265 9.29 0.40 7.20
N ARG A 266 10.56 0.22 7.53
CA ARG A 266 11.03 -0.95 8.25
C ARG A 266 10.96 -0.73 9.76
N ILE A 267 10.41 -1.73 10.46
CA ILE A 267 10.34 -1.75 11.93
C ILE A 267 10.87 -3.09 12.41
N GLY A 268 12.04 -3.09 13.06
CA GLY A 268 12.71 -4.33 13.42
C GLY A 268 13.15 -5.12 12.18
N LYS A 269 12.69 -6.36 12.05
CA LYS A 269 12.97 -7.23 10.90
C LYS A 269 11.91 -7.14 9.81
N GLY A 270 10.74 -6.61 10.13
CA GLY A 270 9.59 -6.52 9.23
C GLY A 270 9.35 -5.14 8.64
N GLU A 271 8.18 -4.96 8.09
CA GLU A 271 7.81 -3.78 7.31
C GLU A 271 6.34 -3.41 7.51
N VAL A 272 6.06 -2.12 7.44
CA VAL A 272 4.68 -1.61 7.34
C VAL A 272 4.53 -0.87 6.02
N VAL A 273 3.46 -1.19 5.30
CA VAL A 273 3.03 -0.47 4.10
C VAL A 273 1.78 0.34 4.43
N TYR A 274 1.81 1.61 4.17
CA TYR A 274 0.73 2.56 4.41
C TYR A 274 0.02 2.92 3.11
N ILE A 275 -1.30 2.85 3.09
CA ILE A 275 -2.14 3.24 1.94
C ILE A 275 -3.27 4.11 2.45
N SER A 276 -3.29 5.40 2.06
CA SER A 276 -4.20 6.39 2.64
C SER A 276 -5.66 6.24 2.26
N ASP A 277 -5.95 5.61 1.13
CA ASP A 277 -7.30 5.42 0.61
C ASP A 277 -7.40 4.01 0.02
N ASP A 278 -8.64 3.56 -0.19
CA ASP A 278 -8.93 2.24 -0.73
C ASP A 278 -8.31 2.03 -2.12
N PRO A 279 -7.36 1.10 -2.26
CA PRO A 279 -6.67 0.88 -3.53
C PRO A 279 -7.51 0.11 -4.56
N TYR A 280 -8.57 -0.58 -4.11
CA TYR A 280 -9.38 -1.45 -4.96
C TYR A 280 -10.89 -1.16 -4.85
N PHE A 281 -11.22 0.11 -4.74
CA PHE A 281 -12.55 0.60 -4.46
C PHE A 281 -13.66 -0.12 -5.26
N ARG A 282 -14.57 -0.75 -4.51
CA ARG A 282 -15.74 -1.49 -5.01
C ARG A 282 -15.41 -2.54 -6.08
N SER A 283 -14.21 -3.12 -6.03
CA SER A 283 -13.75 -4.15 -6.95
C SER A 283 -13.77 -3.77 -8.45
N TYR A 284 -14.04 -2.51 -8.78
CA TYR A 284 -13.95 -2.02 -10.16
C TYR A 284 -12.70 -1.15 -10.43
N TRP A 285 -12.05 -0.63 -9.37
CA TRP A 285 -10.82 0.16 -9.49
C TRP A 285 -9.60 -0.75 -9.71
N LYS A 286 -9.58 -1.37 -10.89
CA LYS A 286 -8.72 -2.54 -11.17
C LYS A 286 -7.21 -2.24 -11.19
N SER A 287 -6.81 -0.98 -11.33
CA SER A 287 -5.39 -0.60 -11.28
C SER A 287 -4.72 -0.88 -9.93
N GLY A 288 -5.48 -0.91 -8.84
CA GLY A 288 -4.99 -1.27 -7.50
C GLY A 288 -4.62 -2.73 -7.33
N ARG A 289 -5.06 -3.63 -8.21
CA ARG A 289 -4.70 -5.07 -8.17
C ARG A 289 -3.20 -5.29 -8.28
N VAL A 290 -2.56 -4.55 -9.20
CA VAL A 290 -1.11 -4.66 -9.43
C VAL A 290 -0.36 -4.24 -8.18
N LEU A 291 -0.79 -3.12 -7.54
CA LEU A 291 -0.22 -2.66 -6.28
C LEU A 291 -0.35 -3.72 -5.17
N LEU A 292 -1.58 -4.20 -4.93
CA LEU A 292 -1.85 -5.20 -3.89
C LEU A 292 -1.12 -6.51 -4.16
N GLY A 293 -1.14 -7.00 -5.40
CA GLY A 293 -0.39 -8.19 -5.80
C GLY A 293 1.12 -8.04 -5.57
N ASN A 294 1.70 -6.91 -5.94
CA ASN A 294 3.11 -6.64 -5.69
C ASN A 294 3.44 -6.58 -4.19
N ILE A 295 2.58 -5.96 -3.38
CA ILE A 295 2.78 -5.89 -1.92
C ILE A 295 2.73 -7.28 -1.28
N ILE A 296 1.86 -8.16 -1.78
CA ILE A 296 1.68 -9.51 -1.22
C ILE A 296 2.81 -10.44 -1.68
N LEU A 297 3.18 -10.42 -2.96
CA LEU A 297 4.07 -11.41 -3.54
C LEU A 297 5.57 -11.06 -3.44
N ARG A 298 5.91 -9.89 -2.96
CA ARG A 298 7.29 -9.40 -2.84
C ARG A 298 7.65 -9.06 -1.42
#